data_e98f372acf4acf35413461ae77ebf560
#
_entry.id   e98f372acf4acf35413461ae77ebf560
#
_cell.length_a   1.000
_cell.length_b   1.000
_cell.length_c   1.000
_cell.angle_alpha   90.00
_cell.angle_beta   90.00
_cell.angle_gamma   90.00
#
_symmetry.space_group_name_H-M   'P 1'
#
loop_
_entity.id
_entity.type
_entity.pdbx_description
1 polymer ?
#
loop_
_entity_poly.entity_id
_entity_poly.type
_entity_poly.pdbx_seq_one_letter_code
_entity_poly.pdbx_strand_id
1 'polypeptide(L)'
;MALDPKRLILLMSIAAFVWADDHPRFEAPAPERFAKHQTVSQVTAAAEAYETDDQARPAFGKLNPYKFGALPVLVVIRNDGKFAVSLASLRAQYIGPDHQKIDDTPPGELRFLQRTGAPNSSGIPRMKKVKQPLAAWEIEGRAFAARILPPGASASGFFYFQAGHRSGSSLVLTGLRNAQTGEELFYFELPLENVR
;
A
#
# COMPACT_ATOMS: atom_id res chain seq x y z
N MET A 1 -21.68 6.53 -69.44
CA MET A 1 -20.93 7.15 -68.35
C MET A 1 -20.73 6.07 -67.29
N ALA A 2 -19.59 5.41 -67.36
CA ALA A 2 -19.28 4.21 -66.56
C ALA A 2 -18.69 4.66 -65.14
N LEU A 3 -19.31 4.17 -64.08
CA LEU A 3 -18.82 4.36 -62.72
C LEU A 3 -17.65 3.40 -62.46
N ASP A 4 -16.53 3.97 -62.09
CA ASP A 4 -15.27 3.30 -61.79
C ASP A 4 -15.37 2.56 -60.44
N PRO A 5 -15.20 1.22 -60.40
CA PRO A 5 -15.41 0.43 -59.16
C PRO A 5 -14.18 0.33 -58.25
N LYS A 6 -13.19 1.25 -58.31
CA LYS A 6 -11.91 1.10 -57.63
C LYS A 6 -11.71 1.96 -56.36
N ARG A 7 -12.77 2.46 -55.73
CA ARG A 7 -12.63 3.24 -54.48
C ARG A 7 -13.54 2.76 -53.33
N LEU A 8 -13.59 1.44 -53.13
CA LEU A 8 -14.13 0.92 -51.87
C LEU A 8 -12.95 0.75 -50.87
N ILE A 9 -12.56 1.85 -50.24
CA ILE A 9 -11.62 1.81 -49.11
C ILE A 9 -12.42 1.27 -47.93
N LEU A 10 -12.18 0.02 -47.62
CA LEU A 10 -12.67 -0.68 -46.45
C LEU A 10 -11.93 -0.07 -45.19
N LEU A 11 -12.58 0.87 -44.53
CA LEU A 11 -12.17 1.35 -43.21
C LEU A 11 -12.40 0.23 -42.18
N MET A 12 -11.39 -0.62 -42.03
CA MET A 12 -11.34 -1.64 -41.00
C MET A 12 -11.02 -0.92 -39.68
N SER A 13 -12.07 -0.53 -38.93
CA SER A 13 -11.95 -0.03 -37.58
C SER A 13 -11.41 -1.15 -36.69
N ILE A 14 -10.12 -1.09 -36.40
CA ILE A 14 -9.51 -1.93 -35.35
C ILE A 14 -10.03 -1.41 -34.03
N ALA A 15 -11.11 -1.99 -33.53
CA ALA A 15 -11.52 -1.83 -32.12
C ALA A 15 -10.45 -2.52 -31.27
N ALA A 16 -9.51 -1.73 -30.77
CA ALA A 16 -8.61 -2.20 -29.73
C ALA A 16 -9.46 -2.49 -28.49
N PHE A 17 -9.78 -3.76 -28.25
CA PHE A 17 -10.28 -4.21 -26.96
C PHE A 17 -9.17 -4.00 -25.94
N VAL A 18 -9.22 -2.87 -25.25
CA VAL A 18 -8.47 -2.67 -24.00
C VAL A 18 -9.10 -3.63 -23.00
N TRP A 19 -8.43 -4.72 -22.74
CA TRP A 19 -8.75 -5.57 -21.60
C TRP A 19 -8.46 -4.73 -20.37
N ALA A 20 -9.48 -4.07 -19.83
CA ALA A 20 -9.41 -3.47 -18.51
C ALA A 20 -9.20 -4.63 -17.54
N ASP A 21 -8.09 -4.58 -16.82
CA ASP A 21 -7.79 -5.53 -15.75
C ASP A 21 -8.90 -5.39 -14.71
N ASP A 22 -9.77 -6.39 -14.61
CA ASP A 22 -11.04 -6.35 -13.84
C ASP A 22 -10.81 -6.57 -12.34
N HIS A 23 -9.64 -6.19 -11.85
CA HIS A 23 -9.35 -6.19 -10.43
C HIS A 23 -9.95 -4.93 -9.79
N PRO A 24 -10.86 -5.07 -8.81
CA PRO A 24 -11.46 -3.93 -8.15
C PRO A 24 -10.36 -3.01 -7.61
N ARG A 25 -10.30 -1.79 -8.14
CA ARG A 25 -9.31 -0.80 -7.71
C ARG A 25 -9.63 -0.39 -6.27
N PHE A 26 -8.74 -0.71 -5.35
CA PHE A 26 -8.82 -0.20 -3.99
C PHE A 26 -8.55 1.31 -4.02
N GLU A 27 -9.49 2.10 -3.50
CA GLU A 27 -9.35 3.54 -3.33
C GLU A 27 -9.31 3.85 -1.84
N ALA A 28 -8.18 4.43 -1.40
CA ALA A 28 -8.05 4.88 -0.02
C ALA A 28 -8.91 6.15 0.20
N PRO A 29 -9.54 6.31 1.36
CA PRO A 29 -10.22 7.55 1.71
C PRO A 29 -9.23 8.71 1.82
N ALA A 30 -9.74 9.96 1.71
CA ALA A 30 -8.89 11.14 1.94
C ALA A 30 -8.37 11.16 3.39
N PRO A 31 -7.16 11.70 3.65
CA PRO A 31 -6.53 11.62 4.97
C PRO A 31 -7.37 12.24 6.09
N GLU A 32 -8.21 13.25 5.80
CA GLU A 32 -9.09 13.88 6.77
C GLU A 32 -10.25 12.98 7.25
N ARG A 33 -10.51 11.89 6.56
CA ARG A 33 -11.52 10.91 6.97
C ARG A 33 -11.03 9.93 8.02
N PHE A 34 -9.72 9.89 8.23
CA PHE A 34 -9.14 9.10 9.29
C PHE A 34 -9.32 9.81 10.63
N ALA A 35 -9.62 9.06 11.67
CA ALA A 35 -9.81 9.61 13.02
C ALA A 35 -8.59 10.36 13.54
N LYS A 36 -7.42 9.92 13.11
CA LYS A 36 -6.14 10.54 13.43
C LYS A 36 -5.37 10.84 12.13
N HIS A 37 -5.04 12.10 11.95
CA HIS A 37 -4.19 12.58 10.87
C HIS A 37 -3.33 13.72 11.40
N GLN A 38 -2.21 13.97 10.73
CA GLN A 38 -1.30 15.06 11.08
C GLN A 38 -0.99 15.89 9.84
N THR A 39 -0.93 17.21 10.00
CA THR A 39 -0.54 18.13 8.94
C THR A 39 0.73 18.87 9.34
N VAL A 40 1.75 18.78 8.51
CA VAL A 40 3.04 19.47 8.66
C VAL A 40 3.41 20.11 7.33
N SER A 41 3.75 21.40 7.32
CA SER A 41 4.16 22.12 6.10
C SER A 41 3.20 21.94 4.90
N GLN A 42 1.89 21.97 5.16
CA GLN A 42 0.82 21.75 4.17
C GLN A 42 0.81 20.32 3.54
N VAL A 43 1.47 19.37 4.17
CA VAL A 43 1.36 17.95 3.86
C VAL A 43 0.56 17.29 4.95
N THR A 44 -0.52 16.61 4.59
CA THR A 44 -1.38 15.88 5.52
C THR A 44 -1.15 14.39 5.34
N ALA A 45 -0.83 13.71 6.43
CA ALA A 45 -0.67 12.25 6.46
C ALA A 45 -1.63 11.60 7.45
N ALA A 46 -2.11 10.41 7.10
CA ALA A 46 -2.93 9.55 7.94
C ALA A 46 -2.49 8.10 7.78
N ALA A 47 -2.72 7.30 8.82
CA ALA A 47 -2.44 5.87 8.78
C ALA A 47 -3.50 5.07 9.54
N GLU A 48 -3.72 3.82 9.09
CA GLU A 48 -4.62 2.86 9.72
C GLU A 48 -4.08 1.44 9.62
N ALA A 49 -4.07 0.71 10.72
CA ALA A 49 -3.67 -0.68 10.77
C ALA A 49 -4.85 -1.59 10.34
N TYR A 50 -4.61 -2.54 9.45
CA TYR A 50 -5.61 -3.48 8.95
C TYR A 50 -5.43 -4.84 9.61
N GLU A 51 -6.24 -5.13 10.64
CA GLU A 51 -6.16 -6.35 11.44
C GLU A 51 -7.26 -7.35 11.09
N THR A 52 -8.46 -6.83 10.81
CA THR A 52 -9.65 -7.65 10.62
C THR A 52 -9.87 -8.03 9.16
N ASP A 53 -10.63 -9.11 8.94
CA ASP A 53 -10.99 -9.53 7.59
C ASP A 53 -11.83 -8.49 6.86
N ASP A 54 -12.68 -7.75 7.59
CA ASP A 54 -13.54 -6.74 6.99
C ASP A 54 -12.74 -5.52 6.53
N GLN A 55 -11.72 -5.10 7.30
CA GLN A 55 -10.79 -4.06 6.87
C GLN A 55 -9.94 -4.51 5.67
N ALA A 56 -9.44 -5.75 5.71
CA ALA A 56 -8.56 -6.28 4.67
C ALA A 56 -9.27 -6.54 3.34
N ARG A 57 -10.55 -6.92 3.37
CA ARG A 57 -11.30 -7.37 2.18
C ARG A 57 -11.34 -6.39 1.03
N PRO A 58 -11.56 -5.07 1.20
CA PRO A 58 -11.56 -4.10 0.10
C PRO A 58 -10.21 -4.02 -0.62
N ALA A 59 -9.08 -4.16 0.11
CA ALA A 59 -7.74 -4.04 -0.43
C ALA A 59 -7.17 -5.37 -0.94
N PHE A 60 -7.41 -6.48 -0.23
CA PHE A 60 -6.74 -7.77 -0.44
C PHE A 60 -7.71 -8.91 -0.79
N GLY A 61 -8.99 -8.62 -0.99
CA GLY A 61 -9.98 -9.64 -1.31
C GLY A 61 -10.18 -10.64 -0.16
N LYS A 62 -9.90 -11.92 -0.43
CA LYS A 62 -10.02 -12.99 0.57
C LYS A 62 -8.77 -13.16 1.43
N LEU A 63 -7.70 -12.46 1.11
CA LEU A 63 -6.45 -12.51 1.85
C LEU A 63 -6.48 -11.48 2.98
N ASN A 64 -6.17 -11.92 4.20
CA ASN A 64 -5.83 -11.01 5.29
C ASN A 64 -4.36 -11.24 5.65
N PRO A 65 -3.44 -10.33 5.26
CA PRO A 65 -2.00 -10.51 5.49
C PRO A 65 -1.65 -10.63 6.97
N TYR A 66 -2.41 -9.98 7.85
CA TYR A 66 -2.18 -10.02 9.29
C TYR A 66 -2.27 -11.43 9.87
N LYS A 67 -3.16 -12.26 9.35
CA LYS A 67 -3.28 -13.69 9.76
C LYS A 67 -2.05 -14.53 9.41
N PHE A 68 -1.18 -14.01 8.56
CA PHE A 68 0.06 -14.66 8.13
C PHE A 68 1.32 -13.96 8.67
N GLY A 69 1.15 -13.07 9.68
CA GLY A 69 2.25 -12.42 10.38
C GLY A 69 2.75 -11.12 9.73
N ALA A 70 2.03 -10.60 8.74
CA ALA A 70 2.34 -9.31 8.11
C ALA A 70 1.23 -8.30 8.43
N LEU A 71 1.46 -7.37 9.33
CA LEU A 71 0.54 -6.27 9.64
C LEU A 71 0.56 -5.25 8.50
N PRO A 72 -0.53 -5.12 7.71
CA PRO A 72 -0.62 -4.07 6.71
C PRO A 72 -1.08 -2.77 7.38
N VAL A 73 -0.35 -1.70 7.14
CA VAL A 73 -0.72 -0.35 7.58
C VAL A 73 -0.95 0.50 6.33
N LEU A 74 -2.19 0.92 6.11
CA LEU A 74 -2.53 1.88 5.06
C LEU A 74 -1.97 3.24 5.43
N VAL A 75 -1.27 3.86 4.50
CA VAL A 75 -0.79 5.25 4.61
C VAL A 75 -1.39 6.05 3.47
N VAL A 76 -1.91 7.23 3.80
CA VAL A 76 -2.42 8.21 2.83
C VAL A 76 -1.71 9.53 3.09
N ILE A 77 -1.13 10.12 2.05
CA ILE A 77 -0.44 11.40 2.12
C ILE A 77 -1.03 12.33 1.06
N ARG A 78 -1.40 13.56 1.47
CA ARG A 78 -1.87 14.61 0.58
C ARG A 78 -0.97 15.83 0.69
N ASN A 79 -0.65 16.43 -0.45
CA ASN A 79 0.15 17.63 -0.54
C ASN A 79 -0.73 18.83 -0.92
N ASP A 80 -1.07 19.66 0.04
CA ASP A 80 -1.79 20.93 -0.18
C ASP A 80 -0.83 22.11 -0.34
N GLY A 81 0.47 21.83 -0.35
CA GLY A 81 1.53 22.83 -0.54
C GLY A 81 1.67 23.28 -1.99
N LYS A 82 2.58 24.25 -2.19
CA LYS A 82 2.87 24.82 -3.51
C LYS A 82 3.99 24.09 -4.26
N PHE A 83 4.75 23.25 -3.57
CA PHE A 83 5.91 22.55 -4.11
C PHE A 83 5.68 21.05 -4.09
N ALA A 84 6.27 20.34 -5.05
CA ALA A 84 6.24 18.89 -5.04
C ALA A 84 7.02 18.33 -3.85
N VAL A 85 6.53 17.25 -3.27
CA VAL A 85 7.18 16.50 -2.18
C VAL A 85 7.81 15.25 -2.76
N SER A 86 9.10 15.06 -2.52
CA SER A 86 9.80 13.81 -2.81
C SER A 86 9.53 12.79 -1.72
N LEU A 87 9.06 11.62 -2.13
CA LEU A 87 8.81 10.45 -1.29
C LEU A 87 9.83 9.33 -1.58
N ALA A 88 10.88 9.62 -2.36
CA ALA A 88 11.86 8.62 -2.77
C ALA A 88 12.64 8.01 -1.60
N SER A 89 12.77 8.76 -0.51
CA SER A 89 13.44 8.34 0.73
C SER A 89 12.46 8.09 1.88
N LEU A 90 11.16 7.98 1.57
CA LEU A 90 10.13 7.72 2.58
C LEU A 90 10.44 6.39 3.30
N ARG A 91 10.43 6.45 4.61
CA ARG A 91 10.58 5.30 5.51
C ARG A 91 9.42 5.28 6.50
N ALA A 92 8.95 4.09 6.80
CA ALA A 92 7.89 3.86 7.75
C ALA A 92 8.41 2.96 8.88
N GLN A 93 8.18 3.35 10.13
CA GLN A 93 8.52 2.56 11.30
C GLN A 93 7.27 2.39 12.18
N TYR A 94 6.96 1.16 12.52
CA TYR A 94 5.96 0.84 13.52
C TYR A 94 6.59 0.96 14.91
N ILE A 95 5.95 1.74 15.77
CA ILE A 95 6.38 1.92 17.17
C ILE A 95 5.34 1.25 18.07
N GLY A 96 5.75 0.22 18.79
CA GLY A 96 4.90 -0.44 19.78
C GLY A 96 4.72 0.39 21.05
N PRO A 97 3.74 0.05 21.92
CA PRO A 97 3.50 0.76 23.17
C PRO A 97 4.67 0.65 24.17
N ASP A 98 5.56 -0.30 23.95
CA ASP A 98 6.82 -0.50 24.68
C ASP A 98 8.00 0.23 24.02
N HIS A 99 7.73 1.15 23.08
CA HIS A 99 8.70 1.89 22.27
C HIS A 99 9.63 1.02 21.40
N GLN A 100 9.28 -0.26 21.22
CA GLN A 100 9.97 -1.10 20.23
C GLN A 100 9.73 -0.56 18.83
N LYS A 101 10.81 -0.38 18.07
CA LYS A 101 10.80 0.08 16.69
C LYS A 101 10.93 -1.12 15.75
N ILE A 102 10.03 -1.20 14.78
CA ILE A 102 10.02 -2.24 13.75
C ILE A 102 9.99 -1.54 12.40
N ASP A 103 11.00 -1.77 11.59
CA ASP A 103 11.05 -1.26 10.22
C ASP A 103 10.06 -2.00 9.32
N ASP A 104 9.63 -1.35 8.25
CA ASP A 104 8.78 -1.97 7.26
C ASP A 104 9.50 -3.11 6.52
N THR A 105 8.73 -4.15 6.21
CA THR A 105 9.21 -5.28 5.42
C THR A 105 8.83 -5.06 3.95
N PRO A 106 9.80 -5.06 3.03
CA PRO A 106 9.53 -4.95 1.60
C PRO A 106 8.50 -6.00 1.14
N PRO A 107 7.50 -5.62 0.31
CA PRO A 107 6.43 -6.54 -0.08
C PRO A 107 6.94 -7.82 -0.74
N GLY A 108 8.04 -7.74 -1.51
CA GLY A 108 8.68 -8.91 -2.13
C GLY A 108 9.30 -9.90 -1.15
N GLU A 109 9.60 -9.47 0.08
CA GLU A 109 10.18 -10.31 1.14
C GLU A 109 9.10 -11.04 1.96
N LEU A 110 7.87 -10.53 1.98
CA LEU A 110 6.78 -11.14 2.76
C LEU A 110 6.50 -12.59 2.38
N ARG A 111 6.75 -12.95 1.13
CA ARG A 111 6.61 -14.35 0.65
C ARG A 111 7.51 -15.34 1.41
N PHE A 112 8.58 -14.86 2.03
CA PHE A 112 9.53 -15.68 2.78
C PHE A 112 9.19 -15.75 4.27
N LEU A 113 8.16 -15.03 4.76
CA LEU A 113 7.70 -15.16 6.12
C LEU A 113 7.22 -16.60 6.36
N GLN A 114 7.98 -17.31 7.16
CA GLN A 114 7.59 -18.64 7.62
C GLN A 114 6.47 -18.48 8.64
N ARG A 115 5.44 -19.28 8.50
CA ARG A 115 4.38 -19.42 9.48
C ARG A 115 5.00 -19.86 10.82
N THR A 116 5.26 -18.91 11.71
CA THR A 116 5.65 -19.21 13.09
C THR A 116 4.44 -19.84 13.78
N GLY A 117 4.37 -21.19 13.86
CA GLY A 117 3.30 -21.83 14.62
C GLY A 117 2.76 -23.16 14.13
N ALA A 118 3.50 -23.93 13.32
CA ALA A 118 3.18 -25.35 13.14
C ALA A 118 4.19 -26.18 13.93
N PRO A 119 3.78 -26.99 14.94
CA PRO A 119 4.67 -27.95 15.58
C PRO A 119 5.16 -28.95 14.53
N ASN A 120 6.46 -29.22 14.53
CA ASN A 120 7.08 -30.28 13.74
C ASN A 120 6.40 -31.61 14.03
N SER A 121 5.47 -32.05 13.20
CA SER A 121 5.07 -33.42 13.14
C SER A 121 6.06 -34.19 12.27
N SER A 122 6.86 -35.01 12.89
CA SER A 122 7.77 -35.96 12.28
C SER A 122 7.01 -36.92 11.36
N GLY A 123 6.98 -36.63 10.10
CA GLY A 123 6.43 -37.49 9.06
C GLY A 123 7.00 -37.01 7.71
N ILE A 124 7.47 -37.99 6.93
CA ILE A 124 8.12 -37.82 5.62
C ILE A 124 7.38 -36.74 4.79
N PRO A 125 8.02 -35.67 4.34
CA PRO A 125 7.32 -34.59 3.66
C PRO A 125 6.91 -35.02 2.25
N ARG A 126 5.65 -35.34 2.03
CA ARG A 126 5.08 -35.14 0.69
C ARG A 126 5.14 -33.66 0.40
N MET A 127 5.95 -33.26 -0.56
CA MET A 127 6.03 -31.88 -1.05
C MET A 127 4.67 -31.49 -1.66
N LYS A 128 3.68 -31.15 -0.84
CA LYS A 128 2.56 -30.32 -1.28
C LYS A 128 3.14 -28.95 -1.54
N LYS A 129 2.97 -28.42 -2.76
CA LYS A 129 3.22 -26.99 -3.07
C LYS A 129 2.52 -26.17 -1.99
N VAL A 130 3.28 -25.67 -1.03
CA VAL A 130 2.75 -24.77 0.00
C VAL A 130 2.34 -23.52 -0.76
N LYS A 131 1.04 -23.25 -0.89
CA LYS A 131 0.55 -21.97 -1.35
C LYS A 131 1.11 -20.94 -0.38
N GLN A 132 1.94 -20.03 -0.88
CA GLN A 132 2.44 -18.89 -0.12
C GLN A 132 1.42 -17.76 -0.25
N PRO A 133 0.54 -17.55 0.73
CA PRO A 133 -0.54 -16.56 0.60
C PRO A 133 -0.03 -15.15 0.39
N LEU A 134 1.12 -14.82 1.02
CA LEU A 134 1.75 -13.51 0.92
C LEU A 134 2.55 -13.30 -0.39
N ALA A 135 2.58 -14.29 -1.30
CA ALA A 135 3.07 -14.11 -2.67
C ALA A 135 1.94 -13.67 -3.63
N ALA A 136 0.76 -13.31 -3.10
CA ALA A 136 -0.35 -12.81 -3.90
C ALA A 136 0.00 -11.43 -4.49
N TRP A 137 -0.43 -11.17 -5.73
CA TRP A 137 -0.15 -9.92 -6.43
C TRP A 137 -0.68 -8.68 -5.67
N GLU A 138 -1.75 -8.83 -4.90
CA GLU A 138 -2.33 -7.76 -4.08
C GLU A 138 -1.33 -7.19 -3.07
N ILE A 139 -0.44 -8.01 -2.56
CA ILE A 139 0.60 -7.58 -1.61
C ILE A 139 1.53 -6.56 -2.28
N GLU A 140 2.09 -6.90 -3.44
CA GLU A 140 2.99 -6.00 -4.17
C GLU A 140 2.22 -4.85 -4.83
N GLY A 141 1.06 -5.14 -5.41
CA GLY A 141 0.25 -4.16 -6.13
C GLY A 141 -0.43 -3.11 -5.23
N ARG A 142 -0.55 -3.35 -3.93
CA ARG A 142 -1.11 -2.41 -2.95
C ARG A 142 -0.06 -1.73 -2.09
N ALA A 143 1.22 -2.09 -2.24
CA ALA A 143 2.30 -1.46 -1.51
C ALA A 143 2.42 0.03 -1.87
N PHE A 144 2.91 0.82 -0.91
CA PHE A 144 3.16 2.24 -1.15
C PHE A 144 4.29 2.41 -2.17
N ALA A 145 3.98 2.99 -3.33
CA ALA A 145 4.90 3.06 -4.47
C ALA A 145 5.17 4.48 -4.97
N ALA A 146 4.45 5.50 -4.46
CA ALA A 146 4.63 6.88 -4.91
C ALA A 146 6.03 7.40 -4.53
N ARG A 147 6.71 8.03 -5.47
CA ARG A 147 8.05 8.61 -5.27
C ARG A 147 8.06 10.14 -5.29
N ILE A 148 7.06 10.74 -5.90
CA ILE A 148 6.85 12.19 -5.97
C ILE A 148 5.37 12.46 -5.76
N LEU A 149 5.06 13.49 -5.01
CA LEU A 149 3.71 13.97 -4.72
C LEU A 149 3.59 15.42 -5.16
N PRO A 150 3.00 15.69 -6.34
CA PRO A 150 2.78 17.06 -6.83
C PRO A 150 1.86 17.87 -5.92
N PRO A 151 1.84 19.21 -6.04
CA PRO A 151 0.84 20.06 -5.41
C PRO A 151 -0.59 19.61 -5.73
N GLY A 152 -1.45 19.57 -4.70
CA GLY A 152 -2.85 19.14 -4.81
C GLY A 152 -3.06 17.63 -5.00
N ALA A 153 -2.00 16.83 -5.10
CA ALA A 153 -2.10 15.39 -5.29
C ALA A 153 -2.13 14.62 -3.96
N SER A 154 -2.69 13.39 -4.03
CA SER A 154 -2.65 12.41 -2.96
C SER A 154 -1.99 11.12 -3.42
N ALA A 155 -1.32 10.45 -2.51
CA ALA A 155 -0.77 9.10 -2.70
C ALA A 155 -1.19 8.21 -1.54
N SER A 156 -1.43 6.94 -1.83
CA SER A 156 -1.78 5.94 -0.81
C SER A 156 -1.17 4.59 -1.13
N GLY A 157 -1.02 3.76 -0.10
CA GLY A 157 -0.53 2.40 -0.22
C GLY A 157 -0.24 1.80 1.14
N PHE A 158 0.12 0.53 1.14
CA PHE A 158 0.40 -0.21 2.37
C PHE A 158 1.90 -0.33 2.63
N PHE A 159 2.28 -0.13 3.88
CA PHE A 159 3.51 -0.64 4.46
C PHE A 159 3.20 -1.89 5.26
N TYR A 160 4.14 -2.81 5.32
CA TYR A 160 3.95 -4.11 5.98
C TYR A 160 4.95 -4.28 7.11
N PHE A 161 4.48 -4.75 8.27
CA PHE A 161 5.32 -4.92 9.46
C PHE A 161 5.18 -6.34 10.00
N GLN A 162 6.29 -6.92 10.44
CA GLN A 162 6.29 -8.19 11.17
C GLN A 162 6.00 -7.92 12.66
N ALA A 163 4.80 -7.43 12.94
CA ALA A 163 4.37 -7.01 14.26
C ALA A 163 2.96 -7.51 14.57
N GLY A 164 2.72 -7.83 15.83
CA GLY A 164 1.38 -7.91 16.38
C GLY A 164 0.91 -6.51 16.75
N HIS A 165 -0.23 -6.06 16.19
CA HIS A 165 -0.75 -4.74 16.53
C HIS A 165 -1.25 -4.69 17.98
N ARG A 166 -0.93 -3.62 18.68
CA ARG A 166 -1.33 -3.36 20.07
C ARG A 166 -1.83 -1.92 20.20
N SER A 167 -2.84 -1.71 21.04
CA SER A 167 -3.31 -0.35 21.37
C SER A 167 -2.17 0.51 21.92
N GLY A 168 -2.15 1.79 21.57
CA GLY A 168 -1.07 2.71 21.93
C GLY A 168 0.15 2.63 20.98
N SER A 169 0.04 1.90 19.88
CA SER A 169 1.08 1.91 18.83
C SER A 169 0.93 3.11 17.91
N SER A 170 2.05 3.52 17.30
CA SER A 170 2.07 4.58 16.30
C SER A 170 2.90 4.19 15.07
N LEU A 171 2.67 4.90 13.96
CA LEU A 171 3.49 4.85 12.76
C LEU A 171 4.31 6.14 12.66
N VAL A 172 5.61 6.01 12.52
CA VAL A 172 6.51 7.13 12.25
C VAL A 172 6.89 7.12 10.78
N LEU A 173 6.64 8.24 10.08
CA LEU A 173 7.06 8.45 8.70
C LEU A 173 8.17 9.50 8.66
N THR A 174 9.27 9.19 7.99
CA THR A 174 10.44 10.07 7.81
C THR A 174 10.90 10.10 6.36
N GLY A 175 11.80 11.01 6.01
CA GLY A 175 12.41 11.07 4.68
C GLY A 175 11.56 11.74 3.61
N LEU A 176 10.49 12.46 3.99
CA LEU A 176 9.77 13.35 3.09
C LEU A 176 10.61 14.61 2.86
N ARG A 177 10.80 15.00 1.60
CA ARG A 177 11.63 16.15 1.24
C ARG A 177 10.92 17.09 0.27
N ASN A 178 11.19 18.37 0.38
CA ASN A 178 10.86 19.31 -0.70
C ASN A 178 11.63 18.89 -1.96
N ALA A 179 10.93 18.62 -3.06
CA ALA A 179 11.55 18.11 -4.28
C ALA A 179 12.46 19.15 -4.99
N GLN A 180 12.29 20.45 -4.71
CA GLN A 180 13.09 21.53 -5.31
C GLN A 180 14.34 21.83 -4.49
N THR A 181 14.21 21.94 -3.16
CA THR A 181 15.31 22.32 -2.27
C THR A 181 16.06 21.14 -1.70
N GLY A 182 15.46 19.94 -1.71
CA GLY A 182 15.99 18.76 -1.04
C GLY A 182 15.88 18.82 0.49
N GLU A 183 15.34 19.92 1.04
CA GLU A 183 15.14 20.08 2.47
C GLU A 183 14.15 19.04 3.00
N GLU A 184 14.52 18.40 4.11
CA GLU A 184 13.71 17.40 4.75
C GLU A 184 12.54 18.06 5.49
N LEU A 185 11.33 17.57 5.25
CA LEU A 185 10.17 17.93 6.02
C LEU A 185 10.25 17.21 7.37
N PHE A 186 9.54 17.75 8.38
CA PHE A 186 9.42 17.10 9.67
C PHE A 186 8.83 15.68 9.52
N TYR A 187 9.11 14.83 10.51
CA TYR A 187 8.50 13.50 10.59
C TYR A 187 7.01 13.59 10.97
N PHE A 188 6.27 12.55 10.62
CA PHE A 188 4.90 12.33 11.06
C PHE A 188 4.88 11.21 12.08
N GLU A 189 4.15 11.41 13.16
CA GLU A 189 3.85 10.37 14.15
C GLU A 189 2.33 10.18 14.19
N LEU A 190 1.87 9.07 13.63
CA LEU A 190 0.46 8.77 13.41
C LEU A 190 0.01 7.67 14.35
N PRO A 191 -0.82 7.96 15.37
CA PRO A 191 -1.39 6.92 16.22
C PRO A 191 -2.20 5.91 15.40
N LEU A 192 -1.97 4.62 15.63
CA LEU A 192 -2.63 3.51 14.97
C LEU A 192 -3.81 2.96 15.80
N GLU A 193 -4.57 3.86 16.42
CA GLU A 193 -5.75 3.46 17.18
C GLU A 193 -6.91 3.16 16.21
N ASN A 194 -7.42 1.94 16.26
CA ASN A 194 -8.66 1.60 15.58
C ASN A 194 -9.82 2.26 16.34
N VAL A 195 -10.55 3.15 15.69
CA VAL A 195 -11.83 3.67 16.22
C VAL A 195 -12.81 2.50 16.23
N ARG A 196 -13.20 2.09 17.42
CA ARG A 196 -14.25 1.07 17.64
C ARG A 196 -15.62 1.60 17.24
#